data_ad95165b960d049ea5d1c7c1087cfec6
#
_entry.id   ad95165b960d049ea5d1c7c1087cfec6
#
_cell.length_a   1.000
_cell.length_b   1.000
_cell.length_c   1.000
_cell.angle_alpha   90.00
_cell.angle_beta   90.00
_cell.angle_gamma   90.00
#
_symmetry.space_group_name_H-M   'P 1'
#
loop_
_entity.id
_entity.type
_entity.pdbx_description
1 polymer ?
#
loop_
_entity_poly.entity_id
_entity_poly.type
_entity_poly.pdbx_seq_one_letter_code
_entity_poly.pdbx_strand_id
1 'polypeptide(L)'
;YEMFVYLTEQGYKVIYKRPKNTEFPIDQNEVGTVQQGLDIRADVEGVGVISDRDLPKYFDDVYLFDDLVGKYDYNITQMKLMANTDYFISQSGGNTILSCLWDRPIISYVTQGKELRPNYFGKNGYFQKMSNQKCIPVFDVIEGIDKDTYGHKLNKTGKNDYTELLEVMRNEIK
;
A
#
# COMPACT_ATOMS: atom_id res chain seq x y z
N TYR A 1 10.00 0.40 -7.25
CA TYR A 1 10.27 0.11 -8.65
C TYR A 1 10.27 -1.41 -8.88
N GLU A 2 11.05 -2.21 -8.16
CA GLU A 2 11.15 -3.67 -8.30
C GLU A 2 9.80 -4.40 -8.24
N MET A 3 8.89 -3.95 -7.40
CA MET A 3 7.53 -4.49 -7.32
C MET A 3 6.78 -4.33 -8.65
N PHE A 4 6.91 -3.18 -9.31
CA PHE A 4 6.27 -2.95 -10.61
C PHE A 4 6.92 -3.79 -11.69
N VAL A 5 8.26 -3.91 -11.70
CA VAL A 5 8.97 -4.81 -12.61
C VAL A 5 8.39 -6.23 -12.49
N TYR A 6 8.38 -6.78 -11.27
CA TYR A 6 7.88 -8.13 -11.06
C TYR A 6 6.43 -8.31 -11.52
N LEU A 7 5.53 -7.42 -11.13
CA LEU A 7 4.10 -7.56 -11.44
C LEU A 7 3.83 -7.47 -12.95
N THR A 8 4.48 -6.56 -13.64
CA THR A 8 4.31 -6.41 -15.10
C THR A 8 4.94 -7.57 -15.86
N GLU A 9 6.07 -8.11 -15.42
CA GLU A 9 6.66 -9.33 -15.98
C GLU A 9 5.77 -10.57 -15.80
N GLN A 10 4.96 -10.61 -14.74
CA GLN A 10 3.94 -11.65 -14.56
C GLN A 10 2.65 -11.37 -15.37
N GLY A 11 2.58 -10.30 -16.13
CA GLY A 11 1.44 -9.95 -16.98
C GLY A 11 0.30 -9.23 -16.24
N TYR A 12 0.53 -8.73 -15.04
CA TYR A 12 -0.48 -7.97 -14.31
C TYR A 12 -0.55 -6.51 -14.79
N LYS A 13 -1.78 -6.03 -14.88
CA LYS A 13 -2.05 -4.59 -14.97
C LYS A 13 -2.11 -4.01 -13.57
N VAL A 14 -1.26 -3.05 -13.30
CA VAL A 14 -1.11 -2.48 -11.96
C VAL A 14 -1.74 -1.10 -11.89
N ILE A 15 -2.66 -0.91 -10.95
CA ILE A 15 -3.23 0.40 -10.65
C ILE A 15 -2.53 0.95 -9.41
N TYR A 16 -1.71 1.96 -9.60
CA TYR A 16 -0.99 2.63 -8.52
C TYR A 16 -1.84 3.77 -7.97
N LYS A 17 -2.26 3.59 -6.72
CA LYS A 17 -3.06 4.58 -6.01
C LYS A 17 -2.28 5.12 -4.81
N ARG A 18 -2.12 6.42 -4.77
CA ARG A 18 -1.65 7.13 -3.58
C ARG A 18 -2.70 8.14 -3.13
N PRO A 19 -2.66 8.59 -1.88
CA PRO A 19 -3.54 9.67 -1.43
C PRO A 19 -3.35 10.89 -2.32
N LYS A 20 -4.45 11.38 -2.89
CA LYS A 20 -4.44 12.63 -3.63
C LYS A 20 -4.28 13.79 -2.65
N ASN A 21 -3.60 14.85 -3.06
CA ASN A 21 -3.67 16.11 -2.35
C ASN A 21 -5.12 16.60 -2.42
N THR A 22 -5.85 16.49 -1.33
CA THR A 22 -7.26 16.85 -1.29
C THR A 22 -7.38 18.27 -0.75
N GLU A 23 -8.30 19.02 -1.31
CA GLU A 23 -8.70 20.33 -0.78
C GLU A 23 -9.47 20.21 0.55
N PHE A 24 -9.70 18.97 1.02
CA PHE A 24 -10.35 18.75 2.30
C PHE A 24 -9.40 19.08 3.46
N PRO A 25 -9.88 19.79 4.48
CA PRO A 25 -9.08 20.01 5.66
C PRO A 25 -8.75 18.67 6.30
N ILE A 26 -7.46 18.36 6.34
CA ILE A 26 -6.94 17.18 7.01
C ILE A 26 -6.89 17.51 8.50
N ASP A 27 -7.28 16.57 9.34
CA ASP A 27 -7.03 16.65 10.77
C ASP A 27 -5.53 16.90 10.98
N GLN A 28 -5.19 18.02 11.62
CA GLN A 28 -3.80 18.40 11.84
C GLN A 28 -3.02 17.37 12.65
N ASN A 29 -3.69 16.51 13.39
CA ASN A 29 -3.09 15.40 14.10
C ASN A 29 -2.67 14.25 13.16
N GLU A 30 -3.20 14.18 11.94
CA GLU A 30 -2.83 13.20 10.92
C GLU A 30 -1.79 13.72 9.92
N VAL A 31 -1.52 15.02 9.91
CA VAL A 31 -0.60 15.66 8.94
C VAL A 31 0.82 15.09 9.01
N GLY A 32 1.25 14.58 10.16
CA GLY A 32 2.57 13.94 10.31
C GLY A 32 2.67 12.56 9.66
N THR A 33 1.54 11.94 9.31
CA THR A 33 1.51 10.56 8.81
C THR A 33 1.14 10.44 7.33
N VAL A 34 0.54 11.48 6.76
CA VAL A 34 0.07 11.45 5.37
C VAL A 34 0.81 12.52 4.57
N GLN A 35 1.85 12.10 3.87
CA GLN A 35 2.54 12.97 2.90
C GLN A 35 1.70 13.10 1.62
N GLN A 36 0.59 13.81 1.74
CA GLN A 36 -0.28 14.07 0.60
C GLN A 36 0.36 15.08 -0.34
N GLY A 37 0.30 14.79 -1.62
CA GLY A 37 0.71 15.71 -2.66
C GLY A 37 2.22 15.86 -2.88
N LEU A 38 3.06 15.20 -2.08
CA LEU A 38 4.50 15.21 -2.33
C LEU A 38 4.84 14.34 -3.53
N ASP A 39 5.73 14.85 -4.36
CA ASP A 39 6.37 14.10 -5.43
C ASP A 39 7.41 13.17 -4.80
N ILE A 40 7.12 11.87 -4.74
CA ILE A 40 8.04 10.89 -4.20
C ILE A 40 9.04 10.55 -5.30
N ARG A 41 10.31 10.80 -5.02
CA ARG A 41 11.40 10.50 -5.94
C ARG A 41 12.32 9.46 -5.34
N ALA A 42 12.78 8.56 -6.17
CA ALA A 42 13.78 7.57 -5.82
C ALA A 42 14.85 7.49 -6.90
N ASP A 43 16.08 7.29 -6.48
CA ASP A 43 17.16 6.93 -7.38
C ASP A 43 17.11 5.41 -7.58
N VAL A 44 16.83 5.01 -8.82
CA VAL A 44 16.68 3.60 -9.20
C VAL A 44 17.91 3.20 -9.99
N GLU A 45 18.61 2.19 -9.53
CA GLU A 45 19.82 1.67 -10.16
C GLU A 45 19.55 1.33 -11.64
N GLY A 46 20.41 1.83 -12.51
CA GLY A 46 20.28 1.63 -13.97
C GLY A 46 19.22 2.47 -14.66
N VAL A 47 18.40 3.23 -13.92
CA VAL A 47 17.32 4.08 -14.48
C VAL A 47 17.54 5.56 -14.14
N GLY A 48 18.06 5.84 -12.92
CA GLY A 48 18.24 7.20 -12.40
C GLY A 48 17.08 7.67 -11.54
N VAL A 49 17.01 8.97 -11.28
CA VAL A 49 15.99 9.55 -10.41
C VAL A 49 14.65 9.61 -11.12
N ILE A 50 13.68 8.86 -10.61
CA ILE A 50 12.31 8.84 -11.11
C ILE A 50 11.32 9.34 -10.06
N SER A 51 10.22 9.96 -10.52
CA SER A 51 9.05 10.22 -9.71
C SER A 51 8.10 9.03 -9.73
N ASP A 52 7.39 8.78 -8.63
CA ASP A 52 6.35 7.76 -8.59
C ASP A 52 5.20 8.03 -9.58
N ARG A 53 5.00 9.29 -9.95
CA ARG A 53 4.02 9.68 -10.98
C ARG A 53 4.50 9.41 -12.42
N ASP A 54 5.76 9.15 -12.59
CA ASP A 54 6.34 8.82 -13.89
C ASP A 54 6.33 7.30 -14.17
N LEU A 55 5.88 6.47 -13.24
CA LEU A 55 5.83 5.02 -13.41
C LEU A 55 5.19 4.56 -14.74
N PRO A 56 4.08 5.15 -15.22
CA PRO A 56 3.53 4.77 -16.52
C PRO A 56 4.42 5.07 -17.73
N LYS A 57 5.47 5.88 -17.57
CA LYS A 57 6.46 6.10 -18.63
C LYS A 57 7.48 4.97 -18.75
N TYR A 58 7.60 4.16 -17.69
CA TYR A 58 8.55 3.05 -17.60
C TYR A 58 7.87 1.68 -17.75
N PHE A 59 6.55 1.63 -17.59
CA PHE A 59 5.76 0.39 -17.61
C PHE A 59 4.45 0.60 -18.34
N ASP A 60 4.22 -0.07 -19.43
CA ASP A 60 2.99 0.04 -20.24
C ASP A 60 1.74 -0.43 -19.48
N ASP A 61 1.91 -1.38 -18.55
CA ASP A 61 0.82 -1.96 -17.75
C ASP A 61 0.69 -1.35 -16.34
N VAL A 62 1.31 -0.19 -16.07
CA VAL A 62 1.13 0.57 -14.82
C VAL A 62 0.30 1.82 -15.08
N TYR A 63 -0.77 1.98 -14.34
CA TYR A 63 -1.72 3.08 -14.47
C TYR A 63 -1.79 3.87 -13.17
N LEU A 64 -1.79 5.19 -13.24
CA LEU A 64 -2.08 6.01 -12.07
C LEU A 64 -3.60 6.05 -11.85
N PHE A 65 -4.02 5.81 -10.62
CA PHE A 65 -5.44 5.90 -10.28
C PHE A 65 -6.04 7.26 -10.61
N ASP A 66 -5.30 8.35 -10.37
CA ASP A 66 -5.75 9.71 -10.63
C ASP A 66 -6.09 9.95 -12.11
N ASP A 67 -5.37 9.31 -13.02
CA ASP A 67 -5.63 9.42 -14.47
C ASP A 67 -6.89 8.64 -14.87
N LEU A 68 -7.20 7.55 -14.15
CA LEU A 68 -8.38 6.73 -14.38
C LEU A 68 -9.66 7.37 -13.83
N VAL A 69 -9.57 8.22 -12.81
CA VAL A 69 -10.74 8.91 -12.26
C VAL A 69 -11.34 9.87 -13.29
N GLY A 70 -10.50 10.70 -13.93
CA GLY A 70 -10.93 11.63 -14.99
C GLY A 70 -12.12 12.50 -14.57
N LYS A 71 -13.24 12.34 -15.28
CA LYS A 71 -14.50 13.07 -15.07
C LYS A 71 -15.45 12.38 -14.06
N TYR A 72 -15.11 11.18 -13.62
CA TYR A 72 -15.99 10.39 -12.77
C TYR A 72 -15.78 10.74 -11.30
N ASP A 73 -16.80 10.41 -10.50
CA ASP A 73 -16.68 10.49 -9.04
C ASP A 73 -15.53 9.60 -8.53
N TYR A 74 -14.68 10.19 -7.70
CA TYR A 74 -13.49 9.53 -7.16
C TYR A 74 -13.84 8.23 -6.42
N ASN A 75 -14.82 8.29 -5.52
CA ASN A 75 -15.19 7.14 -4.71
C ASN A 75 -15.84 6.03 -5.56
N ILE A 76 -16.71 6.41 -6.49
CA ILE A 76 -17.35 5.44 -7.40
C ILE A 76 -16.30 4.76 -8.27
N THR A 77 -15.35 5.50 -8.82
CA THR A 77 -14.27 4.93 -9.62
C THR A 77 -13.41 3.99 -8.78
N GLN A 78 -13.05 4.39 -7.56
CA GLN A 78 -12.30 3.54 -6.64
C GLN A 78 -13.03 2.22 -6.37
N MET A 79 -14.31 2.28 -6.04
CA MET A 79 -15.10 1.07 -5.77
C MET A 79 -15.18 0.13 -6.98
N LYS A 80 -15.39 0.69 -8.18
CA LYS A 80 -15.42 -0.10 -9.42
C LYS A 80 -14.09 -0.78 -9.71
N LEU A 81 -12.97 -0.07 -9.56
CA LEU A 81 -11.64 -0.63 -9.79
C LEU A 81 -11.33 -1.73 -8.76
N MET A 82 -11.58 -1.46 -7.48
CA MET A 82 -11.34 -2.44 -6.42
C MET A 82 -12.20 -3.72 -6.57
N ALA A 83 -13.43 -3.59 -7.04
CA ALA A 83 -14.31 -4.74 -7.31
C ALA A 83 -13.77 -5.66 -8.43
N ASN A 84 -12.92 -5.15 -9.30
CA ASN A 84 -12.34 -5.87 -10.43
C ASN A 84 -10.84 -6.12 -10.28
N THR A 85 -10.32 -6.00 -9.08
CA THR A 85 -8.91 -6.23 -8.75
C THR A 85 -8.75 -7.62 -8.16
N ASP A 86 -7.73 -8.37 -8.60
CA ASP A 86 -7.46 -9.74 -8.13
C ASP A 86 -6.66 -9.76 -6.84
N TYR A 87 -5.74 -8.81 -6.65
CA TYR A 87 -4.86 -8.71 -5.49
C TYR A 87 -4.74 -7.27 -5.01
N PHE A 88 -4.57 -7.09 -3.71
CA PHE A 88 -4.27 -5.80 -3.13
C PHE A 88 -2.90 -5.82 -2.44
N ILE A 89 -2.11 -4.81 -2.71
CA ILE A 89 -0.89 -4.52 -1.96
C ILE A 89 -1.06 -3.10 -1.41
N SER A 90 -1.04 -2.95 -0.11
CA SER A 90 -1.23 -1.62 0.49
C SER A 90 -0.41 -1.43 1.76
N GLN A 91 -0.02 -0.20 2.01
CA GLN A 91 0.41 0.19 3.34
C GLN A 91 -0.80 0.11 4.29
N SER A 92 -0.57 -0.34 5.52
CA SER A 92 -1.62 -0.42 6.53
C SER A 92 -2.34 0.91 6.72
N GLY A 93 -3.66 0.85 6.88
CA GLY A 93 -4.52 2.03 7.00
C GLY A 93 -5.88 1.85 6.32
N GLY A 94 -6.56 2.95 6.04
CA GLY A 94 -7.91 2.95 5.48
C GLY A 94 -8.06 2.17 4.16
N ASN A 95 -7.06 2.18 3.30
CA ASN A 95 -7.10 1.42 2.05
C ASN A 95 -7.04 -0.09 2.29
N THR A 96 -6.28 -0.57 3.26
CA THR A 96 -6.26 -1.99 3.64
C THR A 96 -7.63 -2.44 4.14
N ILE A 97 -8.27 -1.62 4.99
CA ILE A 97 -9.62 -1.89 5.49
C ILE A 97 -10.63 -1.94 4.33
N LEU A 98 -10.56 -0.98 3.43
CA LEU A 98 -11.44 -0.92 2.27
C LEU A 98 -11.27 -2.14 1.35
N SER A 99 -10.02 -2.59 1.15
CA SER A 99 -9.71 -3.78 0.33
C SER A 99 -10.34 -5.06 0.88
N CYS A 100 -10.50 -5.17 2.21
CA CYS A 100 -11.15 -6.34 2.82
C CYS A 100 -12.60 -6.54 2.39
N LEU A 101 -13.27 -5.50 1.92
CA LEU A 101 -14.68 -5.58 1.49
C LEU A 101 -14.88 -6.35 0.19
N TRP A 102 -13.81 -6.65 -0.53
CA TRP A 102 -13.88 -7.28 -1.87
C TRP A 102 -13.51 -8.76 -1.88
N ASP A 103 -13.25 -9.34 -0.72
CA ASP A 103 -12.87 -10.76 -0.60
C ASP A 103 -11.73 -11.19 -1.55
N ARG A 104 -10.69 -10.35 -1.62
CA ARG A 104 -9.49 -10.61 -2.42
C ARG A 104 -8.27 -10.71 -1.51
N PRO A 105 -7.23 -11.47 -1.91
CA PRO A 105 -5.99 -11.54 -1.15
C PRO A 105 -5.35 -10.16 -1.00
N ILE A 106 -4.86 -9.87 0.20
CA ILE A 106 -4.27 -8.59 0.56
C ILE A 106 -2.89 -8.81 1.15
N ILE A 107 -1.89 -8.14 0.62
CA ILE A 107 -0.58 -7.99 1.27
C ILE A 107 -0.55 -6.60 1.91
N SER A 108 -0.43 -6.57 3.23
CA SER A 108 -0.42 -5.32 4.00
C SER A 108 0.94 -5.04 4.58
N TYR A 109 1.58 -3.97 4.12
CA TYR A 109 2.85 -3.48 4.65
C TYR A 109 2.57 -2.62 5.89
N VAL A 110 3.11 -3.05 7.03
CA VAL A 110 2.78 -2.49 8.35
C VAL A 110 4.01 -1.90 9.00
N THR A 111 4.06 -0.58 9.09
CA THR A 111 5.17 0.16 9.72
C THR A 111 4.79 0.78 11.04
N GLN A 112 3.48 0.97 11.29
CA GLN A 112 2.99 1.74 12.43
C GLN A 112 1.51 1.49 12.71
N GLY A 113 1.04 2.03 13.83
CA GLY A 113 -0.37 2.14 14.15
C GLY A 113 -0.94 0.94 14.91
N LYS A 114 -2.26 0.91 14.96
CA LYS A 114 -3.01 -0.11 15.69
C LYS A 114 -2.85 -1.51 15.09
N GLU A 115 -2.50 -1.58 13.83
CA GLU A 115 -2.26 -2.81 13.07
C GLU A 115 -1.07 -3.60 13.61
N LEU A 116 -0.17 -2.97 14.36
CA LEU A 116 0.91 -3.65 15.07
C LEU A 116 0.41 -4.50 16.25
N ARG A 117 -0.85 -4.36 16.64
CA ARG A 117 -1.43 -5.15 17.74
C ARG A 117 -1.61 -6.62 17.35
N PRO A 118 -1.36 -7.57 18.28
CA PRO A 118 -1.43 -9.00 17.98
C PRO A 118 -2.76 -9.51 17.44
N ASN A 119 -3.85 -8.79 17.70
CA ASN A 119 -5.20 -9.19 17.33
C ASN A 119 -5.69 -8.62 15.99
N TYR A 120 -4.84 -7.93 15.25
CA TYR A 120 -5.24 -7.40 13.94
C TYR A 120 -5.13 -8.43 12.82
N PHE A 121 -4.10 -9.25 12.84
CA PHE A 121 -3.83 -10.26 11.82
C PHE A 121 -3.96 -11.69 12.39
N GLY A 122 -3.99 -12.68 11.50
CA GLY A 122 -4.11 -14.08 11.85
C GLY A 122 -5.56 -14.58 11.98
N LYS A 123 -5.69 -15.87 12.25
CA LYS A 123 -6.99 -16.55 12.39
C LYS A 123 -7.80 -15.93 13.51
N ASN A 124 -8.90 -15.34 13.31
CA ASN A 124 -9.72 -14.55 14.24
C ASN A 124 -9.25 -13.10 14.45
N GLY A 125 -8.24 -12.63 13.72
CA GLY A 125 -7.84 -11.24 13.75
C GLY A 125 -8.88 -10.32 13.11
N TYR A 126 -8.70 -9.02 13.31
CA TYR A 126 -9.62 -8.00 12.79
C TYR A 126 -9.84 -8.12 11.28
N PHE A 127 -8.77 -8.22 10.51
CA PHE A 127 -8.86 -8.31 9.05
C PHE A 127 -9.51 -9.62 8.58
N GLN A 128 -9.23 -10.74 9.26
CA GLN A 128 -9.84 -12.03 8.92
C GLN A 128 -11.36 -12.07 9.21
N LYS A 129 -11.84 -11.24 10.13
CA LYS A 129 -13.28 -11.10 10.38
C LYS A 129 -14.00 -10.25 9.35
N MET A 130 -13.25 -9.40 8.66
CA MET A 130 -13.80 -8.51 7.62
C MET A 130 -13.75 -9.14 6.23
N SER A 131 -12.88 -10.10 6.01
CA SER A 131 -12.70 -10.74 4.72
C SER A 131 -12.53 -12.24 4.89
N ASN A 132 -13.10 -13.02 3.98
CA ASN A 132 -12.88 -14.46 3.90
C ASN A 132 -11.52 -14.80 3.29
N GLN A 133 -10.84 -13.83 2.71
CA GLN A 133 -9.56 -14.00 2.06
C GLN A 133 -8.38 -13.73 3.01
N LYS A 134 -7.22 -14.20 2.57
CA LYS A 134 -5.98 -14.06 3.31
C LYS A 134 -5.54 -12.60 3.33
N CYS A 135 -5.34 -12.05 4.51
CA CYS A 135 -4.64 -10.79 4.72
C CYS A 135 -3.27 -11.08 5.32
N ILE A 136 -2.22 -10.83 4.56
CA ILE A 136 -0.85 -11.16 4.91
C ILE A 136 -0.16 -9.88 5.36
N PRO A 137 0.21 -9.77 6.64
CA PRO A 137 1.00 -8.64 7.09
C PRO A 137 2.47 -8.86 6.76
N VAL A 138 3.13 -7.80 6.33
CA VAL A 138 4.58 -7.67 6.28
C VAL A 138 4.96 -6.57 7.25
N PHE A 139 5.67 -6.92 8.31
CA PHE A 139 6.01 -5.98 9.37
C PHE A 139 7.43 -5.43 9.17
N ASP A 140 7.53 -4.13 8.91
CA ASP A 140 8.80 -3.41 8.93
C ASP A 140 8.98 -2.72 10.28
N VAL A 141 9.35 -3.51 11.29
CA VAL A 141 9.51 -3.05 12.66
C VAL A 141 10.83 -3.59 13.21
N ILE A 142 11.78 -2.70 13.51
CA ILE A 142 13.14 -3.13 13.84
C ILE A 142 13.32 -3.69 15.23
N GLU A 143 12.69 -3.21 16.23
CA GLU A 143 12.79 -3.77 17.60
C GLU A 143 11.64 -3.29 18.47
N GLY A 144 11.00 -4.25 19.11
CA GLY A 144 10.12 -4.03 20.24
C GLY A 144 9.05 -2.97 20.00
N ILE A 145 7.91 -3.42 19.50
CA ILE A 145 6.69 -2.61 19.54
C ILE A 145 6.58 -2.08 20.95
N ASP A 146 6.64 -0.78 21.11
CA ASP A 146 6.23 -0.17 22.37
C ASP A 146 4.74 -0.47 22.56
N LYS A 147 4.47 -1.43 23.42
CA LYS A 147 3.12 -1.93 23.68
C LYS A 147 2.20 -0.86 24.27
N ASP A 148 2.77 0.17 24.87
CA ASP A 148 2.00 1.18 25.58
C ASP A 148 1.60 2.34 24.66
N THR A 149 2.44 2.70 23.70
CA THR A 149 2.15 3.82 22.81
C THR A 149 1.71 3.38 21.42
N TYR A 150 1.94 2.11 21.03
CA TYR A 150 1.82 1.64 19.63
C TYR A 150 2.51 2.60 18.66
N GLY A 151 3.44 3.35 19.20
CA GLY A 151 4.14 4.42 18.54
C GLY A 151 5.30 3.89 17.73
N HIS A 152 5.50 4.59 16.70
CA HIS A 152 6.54 4.54 15.72
C HIS A 152 7.92 4.27 16.32
N LYS A 153 8.42 3.06 16.22
CA LYS A 153 9.86 2.91 16.09
C LYS A 153 10.15 2.74 14.61
N LEU A 154 10.22 3.86 13.93
CA LEU A 154 10.87 3.92 12.64
C LEU A 154 12.21 3.19 12.74
N ASN A 155 12.50 2.40 11.74
CA ASN A 155 13.82 1.92 11.42
C ASN A 155 14.85 3.00 11.80
N LYS A 156 15.85 2.68 12.61
CA LYS A 156 16.89 3.61 13.08
C LYS A 156 17.61 4.32 11.94
N THR A 157 17.54 3.78 10.74
CA THR A 157 18.12 4.34 9.51
C THR A 157 17.19 5.31 8.80
N GLY A 158 15.92 5.42 9.19
CA GLY A 158 14.90 6.21 8.51
C GLY A 158 14.55 5.69 7.10
N LYS A 159 15.00 4.48 6.76
CA LYS A 159 14.71 3.83 5.48
C LYS A 159 13.85 2.59 5.74
N ASN A 160 12.75 2.47 5.03
CA ASN A 160 11.95 1.26 5.04
C ASN A 160 12.71 0.12 4.35
N ASP A 161 12.59 -1.08 4.91
CA ASP A 161 13.09 -2.29 4.27
C ASP A 161 11.94 -3.02 3.58
N TYR A 162 11.99 -3.10 2.26
CA TYR A 162 10.96 -3.72 1.44
C TYR A 162 11.30 -5.16 1.01
N THR A 163 12.40 -5.73 1.50
CA THR A 163 12.87 -7.06 1.07
C THR A 163 11.82 -8.13 1.37
N GLU A 164 11.30 -8.17 2.61
CA GLU A 164 10.27 -9.13 2.98
C GLU A 164 8.96 -8.92 2.19
N LEU A 165 8.60 -7.66 1.91
CA LEU A 165 7.43 -7.36 1.08
C LEU A 165 7.57 -7.95 -0.31
N LEU A 166 8.73 -7.81 -0.95
CA LEU A 166 9.00 -8.36 -2.27
C LEU A 166 9.00 -9.89 -2.25
N GLU A 167 9.55 -10.52 -1.22
CA GLU A 167 9.52 -11.97 -1.06
C GLU A 167 8.10 -12.51 -0.91
N VAL A 168 7.30 -11.91 -0.02
CA VAL A 168 5.90 -12.29 0.18
C VAL A 168 5.10 -12.09 -1.09
N MET A 169 5.29 -11.00 -1.79
CA MET A 169 4.62 -10.72 -3.05
C MET A 169 4.93 -11.81 -4.10
N ARG A 170 6.20 -12.18 -4.27
CA ARG A 170 6.64 -13.23 -5.21
C ARG A 170 6.08 -14.62 -4.86
N ASN A 171 5.84 -14.89 -3.59
CA ASN A 171 5.28 -16.16 -3.13
C ASN A 171 3.76 -16.25 -3.28
N GLU A 172 3.06 -15.15 -3.13
CA GLU A 172 1.59 -15.11 -3.05
C GLU A 172 0.93 -14.72 -4.38
N ILE A 173 1.60 -13.92 -5.19
CA ILE A 173 1.09 -13.46 -6.50
C ILE A 173 1.81 -14.25 -7.59
N LYS A 174 1.07 -15.12 -8.26
CA LYS A 174 1.60 -16.03 -9.30
C LYS A 174 0.77 -15.93 -10.56
#